data_9b970f8c7ca4c2f52ca6afaa828c89a0
#
_entry.id   9b970f8c7ca4c2f52ca6afaa828c89a0
#
_cell.length_a   1.000
_cell.length_b   1.000
_cell.length_c   1.000
_cell.angle_alpha   90.00
_cell.angle_beta   90.00
_cell.angle_gamma   90.00
#
_symmetry.space_group_name_H-M   'P 1'
#
loop_
_entity.id
_entity.type
_entity.pdbx_description
1 polymer ?
#
loop_
_entity_poly.entity_id
_entity_poly.type
_entity_poly.pdbx_seq_one_letter_code
_entity_poly.pdbx_strand_id
1 'polypeptide(L)'
;SVQRENPEMERRAQEVIDRCTYLGKDTPIASIHDVGAGGISNAFPELVNDAGKGGRIDLRSVPNDEPGMSPMEIWSNESQERYVIAVHADKIEQFEAICKRERCLYAIVGEATKEQELIVNDTVFENNPVDMPLNVLLGKPPKMHRTAETRNIPQAGFETANLDFNDVTERLLKLPTIASKSFLITIGDRSITGMVTRDQMVGPWQVPVADAAVTGADYQGYTGEAMSSGARPPVALINPKASARLSIGQAITNIACAKIEKMSDIKISANWMAAAGHPGEDSALYDAVEAVGLELCPELGIAVPVGKDSMSMKTVWQDGNESKAVISPISLNITTFAPVQDVRKTVTPQLRTDLGDTELLVIDLGKGQNRVGASCLAQVYNQVGDVSADLDDSKDLLNLFAATQEMLANNLIAAYHDRSDGGLLVTLLEMAFAGHCGLNIDVTALGDEAIAALCAEEIGVAIQVTAA
;
A
#
# COMPACT_ATOMS: atom_id res chain seq x y z
N SER A 1 10.86 18.75 12.45
CA SER A 1 9.57 18.09 12.69
C SER A 1 8.72 18.12 11.44
N VAL A 2 7.90 17.12 11.23
CA VAL A 2 6.90 17.08 10.17
C VAL A 2 5.86 18.17 10.44
N GLN A 3 5.57 18.99 9.43
CA GLN A 3 4.55 20.03 9.50
C GLN A 3 3.49 19.77 8.44
N ARG A 4 2.25 19.52 8.85
CA ARG A 4 1.09 19.21 8.01
C ARG A 4 -0.17 19.87 8.57
N GLU A 5 -0.09 21.18 8.83
CA GLU A 5 -1.15 21.84 9.59
C GLU A 5 -2.00 22.81 8.79
N ASN A 6 -1.64 23.13 7.54
CA ASN A 6 -2.33 24.17 6.80
C ASN A 6 -3.00 23.66 5.52
N PRO A 7 -4.18 23.03 5.63
CA PRO A 7 -4.89 22.50 4.46
C PRO A 7 -5.32 23.57 3.45
N GLU A 8 -5.47 24.82 3.89
CA GLU A 8 -5.74 25.94 2.98
C GLU A 8 -4.55 26.22 2.08
N MET A 9 -3.33 26.17 2.62
CA MET A 9 -2.11 26.36 1.83
C MET A 9 -1.88 25.21 0.86
N GLU A 10 -2.13 23.99 1.29
CA GLU A 10 -2.08 22.81 0.42
C GLU A 10 -3.05 22.95 -0.74
N ARG A 11 -4.30 23.33 -0.45
CA ARG A 11 -5.31 23.54 -1.49
C ARG A 11 -4.91 24.65 -2.46
N ARG A 12 -4.35 25.75 -2.00
CA ARG A 12 -3.87 26.85 -2.85
C ARG A 12 -2.72 26.39 -3.75
N ALA A 13 -1.77 25.63 -3.23
CA ALA A 13 -0.67 25.05 -4.00
C ALA A 13 -1.20 24.10 -5.08
N GLN A 14 -2.15 23.23 -4.72
CA GLN A 14 -2.79 22.32 -5.67
C GLN A 14 -3.51 23.08 -6.78
N GLU A 15 -4.24 24.17 -6.48
CA GLU A 15 -4.90 24.99 -7.50
C GLU A 15 -3.89 25.62 -8.47
N VAL A 16 -2.72 26.06 -7.99
CA VAL A 16 -1.66 26.55 -8.86
C VAL A 16 -1.17 25.46 -9.82
N ILE A 17 -0.90 24.26 -9.30
CA ILE A 17 -0.45 23.13 -10.09
C ILE A 17 -1.51 22.74 -11.13
N ASP A 18 -2.77 22.62 -10.72
CA ASP A 18 -3.88 22.25 -11.60
C ASP A 18 -4.07 23.29 -12.73
N ARG A 19 -3.99 24.58 -12.42
CA ARG A 19 -4.09 25.65 -13.43
C ARG A 19 -2.93 25.63 -14.42
N CYS A 20 -1.72 25.36 -13.94
CA CYS A 20 -0.57 25.20 -14.81
C CYS A 20 -0.70 23.94 -15.68
N THR A 21 -1.14 22.82 -15.12
CA THR A 21 -1.36 21.55 -15.83
C THR A 21 -2.44 21.69 -16.91
N TYR A 22 -3.54 22.43 -16.61
CA TYR A 22 -4.61 22.68 -17.57
C TYR A 22 -4.15 23.39 -18.84
N LEU A 23 -3.05 24.15 -18.79
CA LEU A 23 -2.47 24.82 -19.97
C LEU A 23 -1.78 23.83 -20.94
N GLY A 24 -1.61 22.57 -20.56
CA GLY A 24 -0.99 21.55 -21.40
C GLY A 24 0.40 21.94 -21.86
N LYS A 25 0.61 22.06 -23.17
CA LYS A 25 1.92 22.42 -23.75
C LYS A 25 2.38 23.86 -23.42
N ASP A 26 1.47 24.71 -23.03
CA ASP A 26 1.74 26.09 -22.67
C ASP A 26 1.98 26.28 -21.16
N THR A 27 2.05 25.21 -20.40
CA THR A 27 2.36 25.24 -18.97
C THR A 27 3.66 26.04 -18.71
N PRO A 28 3.71 26.88 -17.67
CA PRO A 28 4.94 27.51 -17.23
C PRO A 28 5.89 26.55 -16.49
N ILE A 29 5.38 25.43 -15.98
CA ILE A 29 6.16 24.46 -15.19
C ILE A 29 6.96 23.55 -16.13
N ALA A 30 8.28 23.54 -15.95
CA ALA A 30 9.21 22.64 -16.63
C ALA A 30 9.33 21.29 -15.89
N SER A 31 9.44 21.35 -14.57
CA SER A 31 9.43 20.17 -13.69
C SER A 31 9.02 20.55 -12.28
N ILE A 32 8.58 19.58 -11.51
CA ILE A 32 8.08 19.74 -10.14
C ILE A 32 8.53 18.56 -9.29
N HIS A 33 8.87 18.82 -8.04
CA HIS A 33 9.18 17.84 -7.04
C HIS A 33 8.52 18.23 -5.70
N ASP A 34 7.95 17.27 -4.98
CA ASP A 34 7.44 17.50 -3.64
C ASP A 34 8.60 17.62 -2.61
N VAL A 35 8.30 18.20 -1.47
CA VAL A 35 9.22 18.29 -0.35
C VAL A 35 8.87 17.25 0.69
N GLY A 36 9.65 16.17 0.73
CA GLY A 36 9.49 15.07 1.67
C GLY A 36 10.37 15.17 2.92
N ALA A 37 10.70 14.01 3.48
CA ALA A 37 11.42 13.86 4.75
C ALA A 37 12.80 14.55 4.82
N GLY A 38 13.50 14.64 3.70
CA GLY A 38 14.79 15.35 3.63
C GLY A 38 14.66 16.87 3.54
N GLY A 39 13.46 17.39 3.39
CA GLY A 39 13.23 18.82 3.15
C GLY A 39 13.68 19.25 1.76
N ILE A 40 13.94 20.54 1.61
CA ILE A 40 14.46 21.08 0.33
C ILE A 40 15.87 20.59 0.01
N SER A 41 16.58 20.01 0.99
CA SER A 41 17.91 19.40 0.79
C SER A 41 17.89 18.14 -0.10
N ASN A 42 16.71 17.50 -0.22
CA ASN A 42 16.47 16.43 -1.20
C ASN A 42 15.83 16.98 -2.47
N ALA A 43 14.78 17.77 -2.34
CA ALA A 43 13.94 18.16 -3.45
C ALA A 43 14.67 19.01 -4.51
N PHE A 44 15.50 19.98 -4.12
CA PHE A 44 16.24 20.79 -5.07
C PHE A 44 17.31 20.01 -5.85
N PRO A 45 18.20 19.24 -5.18
CA PRO A 45 19.20 18.47 -5.91
C PRO A 45 18.58 17.47 -6.89
N GLU A 46 17.53 16.76 -6.47
CA GLU A 46 16.85 15.77 -7.30
C GLU A 46 16.20 16.44 -8.52
N LEU A 47 15.46 17.53 -8.31
CA LEU A 47 14.83 18.30 -9.39
C LEU A 47 15.80 18.71 -10.50
N VAL A 48 16.97 19.25 -10.12
CA VAL A 48 17.94 19.73 -11.11
C VAL A 48 18.77 18.60 -11.72
N ASN A 49 19.09 17.57 -10.94
CA ASN A 49 19.83 16.40 -11.40
C ASN A 49 19.06 15.60 -12.45
N ASP A 50 17.78 15.39 -12.24
CA ASP A 50 16.92 14.67 -13.17
C ASP A 50 16.78 15.37 -14.52
N ALA A 51 16.93 16.70 -14.51
CA ALA A 51 16.98 17.50 -15.73
C ALA A 51 18.40 17.57 -16.36
N GLY A 52 19.42 16.90 -15.80
CA GLY A 52 20.80 16.97 -16.22
C GLY A 52 21.41 18.35 -16.02
N LYS A 53 20.97 19.09 -15.01
CA LYS A 53 21.38 20.47 -14.67
C LYS A 53 22.04 20.52 -13.30
N GLY A 54 22.53 21.68 -12.92
CA GLY A 54 22.85 22.06 -11.56
C GLY A 54 21.95 23.19 -11.08
N GLY A 55 22.23 23.73 -9.91
CA GLY A 55 21.45 24.81 -9.34
C GLY A 55 22.23 25.75 -8.46
N ARG A 56 21.85 27.04 -8.49
CA ARG A 56 22.28 28.07 -7.55
C ARG A 56 21.07 28.56 -6.77
N ILE A 57 21.14 28.48 -5.47
CA ILE A 57 20.00 28.73 -4.57
C ILE A 57 20.43 29.74 -3.52
N ASP A 58 19.65 30.81 -3.35
CA ASP A 58 19.73 31.73 -2.21
C ASP A 58 18.85 31.20 -1.10
N LEU A 59 19.45 30.66 -0.05
CA LEU A 59 18.78 30.01 1.04
C LEU A 59 17.85 30.97 1.82
N ARG A 60 18.23 32.26 1.92
CA ARG A 60 17.45 33.26 2.64
C ARG A 60 16.23 33.76 1.89
N SER A 61 16.14 33.46 0.61
CA SER A 61 14.93 33.71 -0.19
C SER A 61 13.84 32.66 0.03
N VAL A 62 14.13 31.56 0.72
CA VAL A 62 13.13 30.56 1.11
C VAL A 62 12.20 31.17 2.17
N PRO A 63 10.86 31.25 1.89
CA PRO A 63 9.93 31.80 2.85
C PRO A 63 9.91 31.00 4.16
N ASN A 64 10.02 31.69 5.28
CA ASN A 64 9.87 31.11 6.59
C ASN A 64 9.45 32.19 7.60
N ASP A 65 8.70 31.80 8.64
CA ASP A 65 8.20 32.69 9.67
C ASP A 65 9.13 32.75 10.91
N GLU A 66 10.26 32.01 10.88
CA GLU A 66 11.23 31.95 11.98
C GLU A 66 12.59 32.50 11.53
N PRO A 67 12.79 33.82 11.66
CA PRO A 67 13.99 34.49 11.14
C PRO A 67 15.31 34.03 11.76
N GLY A 68 15.23 33.36 12.93
CA GLY A 68 16.40 32.86 13.65
C GLY A 68 16.92 31.50 13.17
N MET A 69 16.30 30.88 12.19
CA MET A 69 16.72 29.57 11.69
C MET A 69 18.13 29.61 11.10
N SER A 70 18.95 28.64 11.49
CA SER A 70 20.25 28.39 10.90
C SER A 70 20.13 27.89 9.45
N PRO A 71 21.20 27.97 8.63
CA PRO A 71 21.19 27.42 7.28
C PRO A 71 20.77 25.95 7.23
N MET A 72 21.26 25.14 8.16
CA MET A 72 20.91 23.72 8.24
C MET A 72 19.41 23.50 8.56
N GLU A 73 18.85 24.30 9.46
CA GLU A 73 17.43 24.19 9.80
C GLU A 73 16.50 24.59 8.65
N ILE A 74 16.91 25.55 7.81
CA ILE A 74 16.16 25.91 6.61
C ILE A 74 16.31 24.81 5.54
N TRP A 75 17.55 24.38 5.32
CA TRP A 75 17.90 23.46 4.23
C TRP A 75 17.35 22.05 4.44
N SER A 76 17.46 21.52 5.66
CA SER A 76 17.09 20.15 6.01
C SER A 76 15.79 20.06 6.83
N ASN A 77 14.91 21.04 6.72
CA ASN A 77 13.63 21.06 7.43
C ASN A 77 12.58 20.22 6.72
N GLU A 78 12.04 19.23 7.41
CA GLU A 78 10.92 18.40 6.94
C GLU A 78 9.57 19.16 7.00
N SER A 79 9.51 20.38 6.52
CA SER A 79 8.24 21.07 6.28
C SER A 79 7.68 20.56 4.97
N GLN A 80 6.85 19.53 5.05
CA GLN A 80 6.15 18.94 3.91
C GLN A 80 5.06 19.91 3.39
N GLU A 81 4.25 19.47 2.44
CA GLU A 81 3.19 20.26 1.82
C GLU A 81 3.73 21.51 1.07
N ARG A 82 4.99 21.41 0.63
CA ARG A 82 5.66 22.37 -0.25
C ARG A 82 6.08 21.67 -1.53
N TYR A 83 6.29 22.47 -2.56
CA TYR A 83 6.81 21.99 -3.84
C TYR A 83 8.03 22.83 -4.26
N VAL A 84 9.00 22.17 -4.87
CA VAL A 84 10.08 22.81 -5.60
C VAL A 84 9.73 22.73 -7.08
N ILE A 85 9.68 23.88 -7.76
CA ILE A 85 9.21 23.96 -9.14
C ILE A 85 10.25 24.66 -9.99
N ALA A 86 10.62 24.04 -11.12
CA ALA A 86 11.35 24.70 -12.17
C ALA A 86 10.37 25.35 -13.15
N VAL A 87 10.52 26.65 -13.37
CA VAL A 87 9.67 27.46 -14.24
C VAL A 87 10.48 27.95 -15.43
N HIS A 88 9.91 27.88 -16.63
CA HIS A 88 10.53 28.46 -17.82
C HIS A 88 10.72 29.97 -17.64
N ALA A 89 11.92 30.47 -17.90
CA ALA A 89 12.31 31.87 -17.65
C ALA A 89 11.39 32.89 -18.37
N ASP A 90 10.94 32.56 -19.58
CA ASP A 90 10.05 33.38 -20.39
C ASP A 90 8.56 33.31 -19.93
N LYS A 91 8.24 32.43 -18.97
CA LYS A 91 6.89 32.21 -18.44
C LYS A 91 6.74 32.54 -16.94
N ILE A 92 7.76 33.14 -16.33
CA ILE A 92 7.73 33.49 -14.90
C ILE A 92 6.56 34.41 -14.58
N GLU A 93 6.33 35.46 -15.36
CA GLU A 93 5.20 36.39 -15.14
C GLU A 93 3.85 35.69 -15.18
N GLN A 94 3.69 34.69 -16.07
CA GLN A 94 2.47 33.88 -16.16
C GLN A 94 2.28 33.04 -14.89
N PHE A 95 3.35 32.39 -14.41
CA PHE A 95 3.32 31.59 -13.18
C PHE A 95 2.98 32.48 -11.97
N GLU A 96 3.64 33.61 -11.82
CA GLU A 96 3.37 34.58 -10.75
C GLU A 96 1.92 35.09 -10.75
N ALA A 97 1.36 35.33 -11.93
CA ALA A 97 -0.04 35.74 -12.06
C ALA A 97 -1.02 34.66 -11.57
N ILE A 98 -0.69 33.38 -11.82
CA ILE A 98 -1.48 32.24 -11.31
C ILE A 98 -1.34 32.16 -9.78
N CYS A 99 -0.13 32.19 -9.23
CA CYS A 99 0.09 32.17 -7.78
C CYS A 99 -0.65 33.31 -7.06
N LYS A 100 -0.58 34.52 -7.62
CA LYS A 100 -1.29 35.69 -7.07
C LYS A 100 -2.81 35.52 -7.09
N ARG A 101 -3.35 34.98 -8.18
CA ARG A 101 -4.80 34.71 -8.29
C ARG A 101 -5.27 33.70 -7.24
N GLU A 102 -4.52 32.61 -7.05
CA GLU A 102 -4.86 31.56 -6.10
C GLU A 102 -4.40 31.92 -4.66
N ARG A 103 -3.78 33.08 -4.47
CA ARG A 103 -3.21 33.50 -3.17
C ARG A 103 -2.26 32.49 -2.56
N CYS A 104 -1.52 31.77 -3.41
CA CYS A 104 -0.50 30.82 -3.01
C CYS A 104 0.82 31.54 -2.76
N LEU A 105 1.43 31.26 -1.62
CA LEU A 105 2.78 31.76 -1.31
C LEU A 105 3.80 31.07 -2.22
N TYR A 106 4.70 31.86 -2.76
CA TYR A 106 5.84 31.37 -3.56
C TYR A 106 7.03 32.32 -3.39
N ALA A 107 8.21 31.82 -3.72
CA ALA A 107 9.40 32.65 -3.86
C ALA A 107 10.29 32.10 -4.99
N ILE A 108 10.94 33.01 -5.70
CA ILE A 108 12.02 32.66 -6.63
C ILE A 108 13.30 32.58 -5.80
N VAL A 109 13.80 31.36 -5.61
CA VAL A 109 14.90 31.08 -4.67
C VAL A 109 16.22 30.79 -5.38
N GLY A 110 16.23 30.73 -6.73
CA GLY A 110 17.44 30.45 -7.47
C GLY A 110 17.19 30.14 -8.94
N GLU A 111 18.20 29.61 -9.59
CA GLU A 111 18.22 29.28 -11.01
C GLU A 111 18.89 27.92 -11.28
N ALA A 112 18.41 27.22 -12.29
CA ALA A 112 19.05 26.02 -12.81
C ALA A 112 20.25 26.42 -13.70
N THR A 113 21.39 25.73 -13.55
CA THR A 113 22.63 25.98 -14.27
C THR A 113 22.96 24.88 -15.27
N LYS A 114 23.90 25.13 -16.17
CA LYS A 114 24.40 24.10 -17.11
C LYS A 114 25.37 23.15 -16.42
N GLU A 115 26.19 23.70 -15.52
CA GLU A 115 27.14 22.96 -14.72
C GLU A 115 26.40 22.12 -13.68
N GLN A 116 26.74 20.85 -13.59
CA GLN A 116 26.10 19.91 -12.64
C GLN A 116 26.72 20.09 -11.24
N GLU A 117 26.58 21.28 -10.70
CA GLU A 117 27.02 21.68 -9.37
C GLU A 117 25.83 22.22 -8.58
N LEU A 118 25.82 21.97 -7.29
CA LEU A 118 24.85 22.55 -6.36
C LEU A 118 25.58 23.60 -5.51
N ILE A 119 25.13 24.84 -5.63
CA ILE A 119 25.63 25.95 -4.82
C ILE A 119 24.44 26.52 -4.05
N VAL A 120 24.46 26.41 -2.73
CA VAL A 120 23.53 27.06 -1.83
C VAL A 120 24.21 28.19 -1.12
N ASN A 121 23.77 29.40 -1.36
CA ASN A 121 24.34 30.61 -0.80
C ASN A 121 23.55 31.06 0.43
N ASP A 122 24.22 31.49 1.49
CA ASP A 122 23.61 32.16 2.64
C ASP A 122 24.10 33.60 2.71
N THR A 123 23.21 34.54 2.42
CA THR A 123 23.51 35.98 2.40
C THR A 123 23.66 36.58 3.82
N VAL A 124 23.20 35.89 4.85
CA VAL A 124 23.35 36.36 6.26
C VAL A 124 24.75 36.04 6.79
N PHE A 125 25.25 34.83 6.48
CA PHE A 125 26.61 34.41 6.91
C PHE A 125 27.69 34.61 5.83
N GLU A 126 27.31 35.15 4.67
CA GLU A 126 28.21 35.43 3.54
C GLU A 126 29.07 34.22 3.15
N ASN A 127 28.44 33.04 3.10
CA ASN A 127 29.11 31.79 2.74
C ASN A 127 28.21 30.88 1.88
N ASN A 128 28.75 29.76 1.43
CA ASN A 128 28.04 28.72 0.73
C ASN A 128 27.96 27.47 1.64
N PRO A 129 26.85 27.25 2.36
CA PRO A 129 26.66 26.03 3.18
C PRO A 129 26.74 24.75 2.36
N VAL A 130 26.40 24.81 1.07
CA VAL A 130 26.58 23.72 0.10
C VAL A 130 27.29 24.28 -1.13
N ASP A 131 28.39 23.64 -1.52
CA ASP A 131 29.17 23.95 -2.70
C ASP A 131 29.85 22.67 -3.16
N MET A 132 29.15 21.91 -4.04
CA MET A 132 29.66 20.61 -4.47
C MET A 132 29.10 20.14 -5.82
N PRO A 133 29.81 19.29 -6.54
CA PRO A 133 29.27 18.60 -7.70
C PRO A 133 28.11 17.65 -7.34
N LEU A 134 27.06 17.62 -8.15
CA LEU A 134 25.90 16.76 -7.92
C LEU A 134 26.24 15.26 -7.95
N ASN A 135 27.24 14.85 -8.70
CA ASN A 135 27.71 13.46 -8.71
C ASN A 135 28.36 13.01 -7.39
N VAL A 136 28.80 13.95 -6.55
CA VAL A 136 29.27 13.65 -5.18
C VAL A 136 28.05 13.47 -4.25
N LEU A 137 27.04 14.33 -4.41
CA LEU A 137 25.83 14.32 -3.58
C LEU A 137 24.90 13.13 -3.93
N LEU A 138 24.62 12.95 -5.22
CA LEU A 138 23.68 11.95 -5.75
C LEU A 138 24.37 10.77 -6.45
N GLY A 139 25.69 10.71 -6.38
CA GLY A 139 26.48 9.62 -6.95
C GLY A 139 26.21 8.29 -6.22
N LYS A 140 26.59 7.20 -6.88
CA LYS A 140 26.46 5.88 -6.25
C LYS A 140 27.43 5.79 -5.05
N PRO A 141 26.92 5.52 -3.85
CA PRO A 141 27.78 5.27 -2.69
C PRO A 141 28.65 4.04 -2.94
N PRO A 142 29.78 3.90 -2.23
CA PRO A 142 30.59 2.68 -2.28
C PRO A 142 29.71 1.47 -2.02
N LYS A 143 29.94 0.37 -2.77
CA LYS A 143 29.21 -0.89 -2.54
C LYS A 143 29.38 -1.32 -1.10
N MET A 144 28.29 -1.36 -0.39
CA MET A 144 28.26 -1.87 0.98
C MET A 144 28.20 -3.38 0.93
N HIS A 145 29.07 -4.05 1.69
CA HIS A 145 29.01 -5.49 1.89
C HIS A 145 28.37 -5.76 3.25
N ARG A 146 27.26 -6.48 3.25
CA ARG A 146 26.59 -6.93 4.48
C ARG A 146 26.60 -8.45 4.53
N THR A 147 26.87 -8.99 5.70
CA THR A 147 26.72 -10.42 5.98
C THR A 147 25.46 -10.59 6.82
N ALA A 148 24.54 -11.42 6.36
CA ALA A 148 23.33 -11.76 7.06
C ALA A 148 23.31 -13.27 7.31
N GLU A 149 22.81 -13.69 8.47
CA GLU A 149 22.68 -15.10 8.85
C GLU A 149 21.21 -15.45 8.99
N THR A 150 20.80 -16.54 8.34
CA THR A 150 19.46 -17.09 8.50
C THR A 150 19.32 -17.71 9.88
N ARG A 151 18.29 -17.30 10.61
CA ARG A 151 17.97 -17.85 11.91
C ARG A 151 16.71 -18.70 11.82
N ASN A 152 16.86 -20.01 11.89
CA ASN A 152 15.73 -20.92 12.04
C ASN A 152 15.30 -20.95 13.51
N ILE A 153 14.08 -20.50 13.79
CA ILE A 153 13.44 -20.65 15.10
C ILE A 153 12.46 -21.81 14.95
N PRO A 154 12.75 -22.98 15.54
CA PRO A 154 11.83 -24.11 15.48
C PRO A 154 10.48 -23.72 16.09
N GLN A 155 9.42 -23.97 15.36
CA GLN A 155 8.05 -23.76 15.82
C GLN A 155 7.43 -25.12 16.13
N ALA A 156 6.55 -25.16 17.13
CA ALA A 156 5.74 -26.35 17.42
C ALA A 156 4.55 -26.40 16.45
N GLY A 157 4.16 -27.58 16.02
CA GLY A 157 2.93 -27.75 15.25
C GLY A 157 1.70 -27.25 16.01
N PHE A 158 0.70 -26.81 15.29
CA PHE A 158 -0.56 -26.33 15.84
C PHE A 158 -1.71 -27.27 15.43
N GLU A 159 -2.25 -27.98 16.45
CA GLU A 159 -3.30 -28.99 16.27
C GLU A 159 -4.68 -28.36 16.37
N THR A 160 -5.54 -28.60 15.37
CA THR A 160 -6.91 -28.02 15.29
C THR A 160 -8.02 -29.01 15.66
N ALA A 161 -7.75 -30.31 15.67
CA ALA A 161 -8.75 -31.38 15.80
C ALA A 161 -9.62 -31.32 17.06
N ASN A 162 -9.10 -30.72 18.15
CA ASN A 162 -9.81 -30.66 19.43
C ASN A 162 -10.38 -29.26 19.75
N LEU A 163 -10.36 -28.33 18.82
CA LEU A 163 -10.89 -26.98 19.02
C LEU A 163 -12.41 -26.99 18.94
N ASP A 164 -13.06 -26.18 19.80
CA ASP A 164 -14.50 -25.95 19.72
C ASP A 164 -14.82 -24.88 18.67
N PHE A 165 -15.71 -25.18 17.75
CA PHE A 165 -16.04 -24.28 16.63
C PHE A 165 -16.62 -22.94 17.10
N ASN A 166 -17.42 -22.94 18.17
CA ASN A 166 -18.01 -21.70 18.68
C ASN A 166 -16.92 -20.82 19.34
N ASP A 167 -16.01 -21.43 20.14
CA ASP A 167 -14.89 -20.72 20.74
C ASP A 167 -13.95 -20.14 19.64
N VAL A 168 -13.64 -20.92 18.60
CA VAL A 168 -12.87 -20.46 17.43
C VAL A 168 -13.53 -19.23 16.79
N THR A 169 -14.82 -19.33 16.48
CA THR A 169 -15.57 -18.25 15.82
C THR A 169 -15.60 -16.99 16.69
N GLU A 170 -15.88 -17.13 17.99
CA GLU A 170 -15.94 -16.00 18.91
C GLU A 170 -14.59 -15.29 19.04
N ARG A 171 -13.49 -16.05 19.14
CA ARG A 171 -12.15 -15.50 19.24
C ARG A 171 -11.72 -14.79 17.96
N LEU A 172 -11.97 -15.39 16.80
CA LEU A 172 -11.64 -14.79 15.50
C LEU A 172 -12.39 -13.47 15.29
N LEU A 173 -13.70 -13.43 15.53
CA LEU A 173 -14.49 -12.22 15.34
C LEU A 173 -14.14 -11.09 16.33
N LYS A 174 -13.46 -11.40 17.45
CA LYS A 174 -12.95 -10.41 18.42
C LYS A 174 -11.51 -9.99 18.16
N LEU A 175 -10.79 -10.68 17.28
CA LEU A 175 -9.40 -10.30 16.94
C LEU A 175 -9.38 -8.93 16.26
N PRO A 176 -8.58 -7.95 16.71
CA PRO A 176 -8.56 -6.61 16.12
C PRO A 176 -8.33 -6.57 14.61
N THR A 177 -7.59 -7.54 14.07
CA THR A 177 -7.37 -7.67 12.62
C THR A 177 -8.66 -7.97 11.85
N ILE A 178 -9.58 -8.74 12.44
CA ILE A 178 -10.84 -9.20 11.83
C ILE A 178 -12.03 -8.35 12.26
N ALA A 179 -12.08 -7.94 13.53
CA ALA A 179 -13.19 -7.19 14.10
C ALA A 179 -13.53 -5.92 13.29
N SER A 180 -14.79 -5.51 13.34
CA SER A 180 -15.30 -4.37 12.56
C SER A 180 -14.46 -3.10 12.76
N LYS A 181 -14.07 -2.48 11.65
CA LYS A 181 -13.32 -1.21 11.59
C LYS A 181 -14.22 0.01 11.40
N SER A 182 -15.54 -0.14 11.53
CA SER A 182 -16.49 0.96 11.30
C SER A 182 -16.16 2.21 12.13
N PHE A 183 -15.64 2.05 13.36
CA PHE A 183 -15.24 3.18 14.20
C PHE A 183 -14.07 3.98 13.60
N LEU A 184 -13.09 3.34 12.97
CA LEU A 184 -11.97 4.01 12.30
C LEU A 184 -12.46 4.83 11.10
N ILE A 185 -13.36 4.24 10.32
CA ILE A 185 -13.93 4.88 9.12
C ILE A 185 -14.79 6.09 9.49
N THR A 186 -15.53 6.01 10.61
CA THR A 186 -16.44 7.09 11.05
C THR A 186 -15.73 8.22 11.82
N ILE A 187 -14.57 7.97 12.41
CA ILE A 187 -13.75 8.99 13.09
C ILE A 187 -12.99 9.84 12.06
N GLY A 188 -12.42 9.19 11.05
CA GLY A 188 -11.68 9.85 9.98
C GLY A 188 -12.56 10.24 8.79
N ASP A 189 -11.93 10.67 7.72
CA ASP A 189 -12.60 10.96 6.46
C ASP A 189 -12.97 9.65 5.75
N ARG A 190 -14.24 9.36 5.68
CA ARG A 190 -14.76 8.14 5.03
C ARG A 190 -14.41 8.08 3.55
N SER A 191 -14.59 9.21 2.86
CA SER A 191 -14.39 9.32 1.42
C SER A 191 -13.67 10.61 1.09
N ILE A 192 -12.62 10.51 0.28
CA ILE A 192 -11.85 11.65 -0.22
C ILE A 192 -12.14 11.78 -1.71
N THR A 193 -11.96 12.99 -2.29
CA THR A 193 -12.12 13.34 -3.69
C THR A 193 -13.56 13.46 -4.22
N GLY A 194 -14.53 12.79 -3.64
CA GLY A 194 -15.93 12.88 -4.04
C GLY A 194 -16.34 12.12 -5.31
N MET A 195 -15.41 11.40 -5.96
CA MET A 195 -15.69 10.55 -7.13
C MET A 195 -15.66 9.05 -6.79
N VAL A 196 -15.80 8.73 -5.52
CA VAL A 196 -15.77 7.36 -5.02
C VAL A 196 -17.02 6.61 -5.48
N THR A 197 -16.82 5.50 -6.18
CA THR A 197 -17.89 4.59 -6.63
C THR A 197 -18.00 3.36 -5.76
N ARG A 198 -16.91 2.96 -5.12
CA ARG A 198 -16.87 1.94 -4.07
C ARG A 198 -15.94 2.40 -2.96
N ASP A 199 -16.48 2.49 -1.76
CA ASP A 199 -15.73 2.75 -0.52
C ASP A 199 -15.65 1.49 0.35
N GLN A 200 -15.23 1.64 1.59
CA GLN A 200 -15.06 0.53 2.55
C GLN A 200 -16.39 -0.13 2.94
N MET A 201 -17.51 0.58 2.82
CA MET A 201 -18.82 0.14 3.30
C MET A 201 -19.60 -0.57 2.19
N VAL A 202 -20.05 -1.79 2.48
CA VAL A 202 -20.70 -2.67 1.52
C VAL A 202 -22.19 -2.80 1.83
N GLY A 203 -22.99 -2.75 0.77
CA GLY A 203 -24.42 -2.99 0.79
C GLY A 203 -25.23 -1.95 1.57
N PRO A 204 -26.54 -2.13 1.66
CA PRO A 204 -27.45 -1.20 2.36
C PRO A 204 -27.20 -1.18 3.88
N TRP A 205 -26.58 -2.22 4.42
CA TRP A 205 -26.25 -2.36 5.84
C TRP A 205 -24.93 -1.70 6.23
N GLN A 206 -24.19 -1.20 5.25
CA GLN A 206 -22.93 -0.47 5.46
C GLN A 206 -21.91 -1.25 6.30
N VAL A 207 -21.64 -2.49 5.88
CA VAL A 207 -20.63 -3.35 6.52
C VAL A 207 -19.26 -3.05 5.95
N PRO A 208 -18.21 -2.83 6.77
CA PRO A 208 -16.88 -2.41 6.28
C PRO A 208 -16.02 -3.59 5.81
N VAL A 209 -16.43 -4.26 4.72
CA VAL A 209 -15.83 -5.51 4.21
C VAL A 209 -15.48 -5.45 2.71
N ALA A 210 -15.31 -4.25 2.15
CA ALA A 210 -14.96 -4.12 0.73
C ALA A 210 -13.54 -4.62 0.45
N ASP A 211 -13.36 -5.36 -0.65
CA ASP A 211 -12.06 -5.84 -1.12
C ASP A 211 -11.22 -4.73 -1.74
N ALA A 212 -11.85 -3.79 -2.43
CA ALA A 212 -11.18 -2.71 -3.13
C ALA A 212 -11.95 -1.38 -3.04
N ALA A 213 -11.21 -0.29 -3.08
CA ALA A 213 -11.74 1.03 -3.32
C ALA A 213 -11.74 1.31 -4.83
N VAL A 214 -12.80 1.96 -5.34
CA VAL A 214 -12.90 2.33 -6.76
C VAL A 214 -13.37 3.77 -6.88
N THR A 215 -12.65 4.56 -7.69
CA THR A 215 -12.98 5.94 -8.00
C THR A 215 -13.26 6.11 -9.48
N GLY A 216 -14.19 6.99 -9.84
CA GLY A 216 -14.46 7.37 -11.23
C GLY A 216 -13.47 8.43 -11.70
N ALA A 217 -13.11 8.41 -12.99
CA ALA A 217 -12.19 9.37 -13.58
C ALA A 217 -12.85 10.72 -13.86
N ASP A 218 -14.14 10.74 -14.20
CA ASP A 218 -14.91 11.95 -14.53
C ASP A 218 -16.41 11.77 -14.29
N TYR A 219 -17.19 12.85 -14.50
CA TYR A 219 -18.65 12.86 -14.31
C TYR A 219 -19.44 12.41 -15.56
N GLN A 220 -18.81 12.09 -16.66
CA GLN A 220 -19.45 11.77 -17.93
C GLN A 220 -19.24 10.32 -18.37
N GLY A 221 -18.08 9.76 -18.06
CA GLY A 221 -17.67 8.39 -18.38
C GLY A 221 -17.90 7.41 -17.25
N TYR A 222 -17.48 6.17 -17.49
CA TYR A 222 -17.51 5.08 -16.50
C TYR A 222 -16.12 4.48 -16.23
N THR A 223 -15.09 5.06 -16.84
CA THR A 223 -13.71 4.67 -16.54
C THR A 223 -13.31 5.15 -15.15
N GLY A 224 -12.36 4.48 -14.54
CA GLY A 224 -11.90 4.82 -13.21
C GLY A 224 -10.63 4.11 -12.81
N GLU A 225 -10.38 4.08 -11.53
CA GLU A 225 -9.23 3.43 -10.92
C GLU A 225 -9.67 2.57 -9.75
N ALA A 226 -9.04 1.41 -9.59
CA ALA A 226 -9.20 0.56 -8.42
C ALA A 226 -7.92 0.51 -7.61
N MET A 227 -8.08 0.39 -6.29
CA MET A 227 -6.98 0.23 -5.34
C MET A 227 -7.34 -0.87 -4.34
N SER A 228 -6.36 -1.68 -3.97
CA SER A 228 -6.49 -2.65 -2.89
C SER A 228 -5.18 -2.80 -2.13
N SER A 229 -5.21 -3.55 -1.04
CA SER A 229 -4.02 -3.84 -0.25
C SER A 229 -3.92 -5.31 0.10
N GLY A 230 -2.71 -5.74 0.48
CA GLY A 230 -2.43 -7.06 1.01
C GLY A 230 -1.22 -7.04 1.93
N ALA A 231 -1.31 -7.78 3.03
CA ALA A 231 -0.24 -7.88 4.01
C ALA A 231 -0.40 -9.14 4.88
N ARG A 232 0.67 -9.95 4.99
CA ARG A 232 0.65 -11.20 5.76
C ARG A 232 1.85 -11.32 6.70
N PRO A 233 2.10 -10.32 7.58
CA PRO A 233 3.31 -10.28 8.41
C PRO A 233 3.51 -11.48 9.33
N PRO A 234 2.48 -12.06 9.99
CA PRO A 234 2.68 -13.18 10.91
C PRO A 234 3.32 -14.40 10.25
N VAL A 235 3.06 -14.62 8.96
CA VAL A 235 3.63 -15.73 8.18
C VAL A 235 5.16 -15.65 8.11
N ALA A 236 5.74 -14.46 8.18
CA ALA A 236 7.19 -14.27 8.15
C ALA A 236 7.91 -14.87 9.39
N LEU A 237 7.20 -15.16 10.48
CA LEU A 237 7.74 -15.91 11.62
C LEU A 237 8.10 -17.35 11.27
N ILE A 238 7.48 -17.90 10.24
CA ILE A 238 7.71 -19.26 9.73
C ILE A 238 8.49 -19.19 8.42
N ASN A 239 8.01 -18.40 7.46
CA ASN A 239 8.54 -18.32 6.10
C ASN A 239 8.42 -16.90 5.53
N PRO A 240 9.53 -16.11 5.53
CA PRO A 240 9.52 -14.76 4.97
C PRO A 240 9.15 -14.68 3.49
N LYS A 241 9.57 -15.67 2.67
CA LYS A 241 9.22 -15.73 1.24
C LYS A 241 7.72 -15.95 1.04
N ALA A 242 7.12 -16.87 1.81
CA ALA A 242 5.68 -17.11 1.77
C ALA A 242 4.88 -15.88 2.20
N SER A 243 5.29 -15.19 3.28
CA SER A 243 4.67 -13.95 3.73
C SER A 243 4.62 -12.91 2.61
N ALA A 244 5.72 -12.72 1.90
CA ALA A 244 5.80 -11.76 0.81
C ALA A 244 4.93 -12.15 -0.40
N ARG A 245 4.95 -13.45 -0.81
CA ARG A 245 4.10 -13.95 -1.89
C ARG A 245 2.62 -13.83 -1.56
N LEU A 246 2.23 -14.17 -0.33
CA LEU A 246 0.85 -14.06 0.14
C LEU A 246 0.37 -12.60 0.17
N SER A 247 1.23 -11.64 0.55
CA SER A 247 0.88 -10.21 0.53
C SER A 247 0.51 -9.74 -0.88
N ILE A 248 1.24 -10.17 -1.90
CA ILE A 248 0.92 -9.88 -3.31
C ILE A 248 -0.33 -10.64 -3.73
N GLY A 249 -0.42 -11.93 -3.41
CA GLY A 249 -1.58 -12.75 -3.75
C GLY A 249 -2.88 -12.16 -3.22
N GLN A 250 -2.91 -11.76 -1.95
CA GLN A 250 -4.05 -11.10 -1.31
C GLN A 250 -4.39 -9.76 -2.00
N ALA A 251 -3.41 -8.92 -2.27
CA ALA A 251 -3.67 -7.65 -2.96
C ALA A 251 -4.28 -7.87 -4.36
N ILE A 252 -3.85 -8.91 -5.08
CA ILE A 252 -4.38 -9.25 -6.40
C ILE A 252 -5.78 -9.85 -6.30
N THR A 253 -6.06 -10.75 -5.35
CA THR A 253 -7.42 -11.27 -5.14
C THR A 253 -8.37 -10.16 -4.76
N ASN A 254 -7.95 -9.22 -3.91
CA ASN A 254 -8.75 -8.07 -3.53
C ASN A 254 -9.08 -7.17 -4.74
N ILE A 255 -8.11 -6.79 -5.57
CA ILE A 255 -8.38 -5.88 -6.70
C ILE A 255 -9.15 -6.57 -7.84
N ALA A 256 -9.14 -7.91 -7.89
CA ALA A 256 -9.82 -8.68 -8.93
C ALA A 256 -11.35 -8.52 -8.95
N CYS A 257 -11.95 -7.99 -7.86
CA CYS A 257 -13.37 -7.63 -7.82
C CYS A 257 -13.75 -6.48 -8.77
N ALA A 258 -12.77 -5.69 -9.24
CA ALA A 258 -12.94 -4.62 -10.20
C ALA A 258 -12.63 -5.08 -11.63
N LYS A 259 -13.28 -4.48 -12.63
CA LYS A 259 -13.07 -4.84 -14.05
C LYS A 259 -11.77 -4.23 -14.57
N ILE A 260 -10.71 -5.02 -14.57
CA ILE A 260 -9.37 -4.70 -15.05
C ILE A 260 -9.12 -5.47 -16.35
N GLU A 261 -8.45 -4.86 -17.33
CA GLU A 261 -8.29 -5.52 -18.65
C GLU A 261 -7.32 -6.70 -18.58
N LYS A 262 -6.16 -6.51 -17.97
CA LYS A 262 -5.13 -7.54 -17.86
C LYS A 262 -4.26 -7.37 -16.61
N MET A 263 -3.63 -8.45 -16.15
CA MET A 263 -2.75 -8.47 -14.97
C MET A 263 -1.63 -7.41 -15.06
N SER A 264 -1.02 -7.21 -16.22
CA SER A 264 0.08 -6.26 -16.41
C SER A 264 -0.31 -4.78 -16.25
N ASP A 265 -1.60 -4.46 -16.21
CA ASP A 265 -2.08 -3.10 -15.95
C ASP A 265 -2.01 -2.76 -14.47
N ILE A 266 -1.94 -3.78 -13.60
CA ILE A 266 -1.75 -3.60 -12.16
C ILE A 266 -0.34 -3.08 -11.89
N LYS A 267 -0.25 -2.00 -11.12
CA LYS A 267 1.00 -1.46 -10.56
C LYS A 267 0.98 -1.62 -9.05
N ILE A 268 2.15 -1.85 -8.47
CA ILE A 268 2.29 -2.12 -7.04
C ILE A 268 3.14 -1.04 -6.39
N SER A 269 2.68 -0.55 -5.24
CA SER A 269 3.54 0.10 -4.26
C SER A 269 3.87 -0.91 -3.16
N ALA A 270 5.16 -1.10 -2.88
CA ALA A 270 5.65 -2.05 -1.88
C ALA A 270 6.27 -1.30 -0.69
N ASN A 271 5.71 -1.49 0.51
CA ASN A 271 6.22 -0.91 1.74
C ASN A 271 6.85 -2.02 2.61
N TRP A 272 8.18 -1.99 2.71
CA TRP A 272 8.98 -2.96 3.46
C TRP A 272 9.28 -2.44 4.86
N MET A 273 9.04 -3.27 5.87
CA MET A 273 9.31 -2.92 7.26
C MET A 273 10.09 -4.05 7.93
N ALA A 274 11.26 -3.74 8.48
CA ALA A 274 12.15 -4.71 9.12
C ALA A 274 12.87 -4.13 10.32
N ALA A 275 13.23 -4.98 11.29
CA ALA A 275 14.14 -4.64 12.36
C ALA A 275 15.60 -4.89 11.91
N ALA A 276 16.11 -4.07 10.97
CA ALA A 276 17.42 -4.25 10.38
C ALA A 276 18.53 -4.33 11.44
N GLY A 277 19.45 -5.27 11.27
CA GLY A 277 20.52 -5.57 12.24
C GLY A 277 20.09 -6.44 13.43
N HIS A 278 18.81 -6.78 13.57
CA HIS A 278 18.39 -7.81 14.52
C HIS A 278 18.68 -9.20 13.93
N PRO A 279 19.20 -10.15 14.73
CA PRO A 279 19.60 -11.47 14.21
C PRO A 279 18.46 -12.17 13.45
N GLY A 280 18.70 -12.51 12.18
CA GLY A 280 17.75 -13.16 11.27
C GLY A 280 16.89 -12.22 10.42
N GLU A 281 16.67 -10.96 10.83
CA GLU A 281 15.76 -10.05 10.10
C GLU A 281 16.35 -9.53 8.78
N ASP A 282 17.68 -9.32 8.69
CA ASP A 282 18.33 -8.91 7.44
C ASP A 282 18.24 -10.03 6.38
N SER A 283 18.39 -11.29 6.80
CA SER A 283 18.22 -12.44 5.93
C SER A 283 16.75 -12.62 5.51
N ALA A 284 15.82 -12.48 6.44
CA ALA A 284 14.40 -12.57 6.15
C ALA A 284 13.93 -11.47 5.15
N LEU A 285 14.47 -10.25 5.28
CA LEU A 285 14.23 -9.17 4.33
C LEU A 285 14.76 -9.51 2.93
N TYR A 286 16.01 -10.03 2.85
CA TYR A 286 16.59 -10.44 1.57
C TYR A 286 15.74 -11.53 0.90
N ASP A 287 15.36 -12.57 1.62
CA ASP A 287 14.56 -13.68 1.11
C ASP A 287 13.19 -13.22 0.62
N ALA A 288 12.53 -12.30 1.36
CA ALA A 288 11.24 -11.74 0.98
C ALA A 288 11.36 -10.88 -0.30
N VAL A 289 12.40 -10.04 -0.40
CA VAL A 289 12.64 -9.19 -1.58
C VAL A 289 12.98 -10.04 -2.81
N GLU A 290 13.78 -11.09 -2.65
CA GLU A 290 14.10 -12.04 -3.72
C GLU A 290 12.84 -12.73 -4.26
N ALA A 291 11.99 -13.26 -3.37
CA ALA A 291 10.75 -13.94 -3.75
C ALA A 291 9.78 -13.04 -4.54
N VAL A 292 9.75 -11.75 -4.21
CA VAL A 292 8.90 -10.78 -4.90
C VAL A 292 9.56 -10.27 -6.19
N GLY A 293 10.79 -9.77 -6.07
CA GLY A 293 11.42 -8.99 -7.14
C GLY A 293 12.05 -9.83 -8.24
N LEU A 294 12.55 -11.03 -7.92
CA LEU A 294 13.21 -11.91 -8.88
C LEU A 294 12.35 -13.10 -9.32
N GLU A 295 11.36 -13.48 -8.52
CA GLU A 295 10.51 -14.64 -8.80
C GLU A 295 9.09 -14.19 -9.17
N LEU A 296 8.24 -13.83 -8.21
CA LEU A 296 6.79 -13.70 -8.39
C LEU A 296 6.39 -12.56 -9.33
N CYS A 297 6.89 -11.32 -9.15
CA CYS A 297 6.47 -10.19 -9.98
C CYS A 297 6.84 -10.37 -11.45
N PRO A 298 8.06 -10.87 -11.82
CA PRO A 298 8.36 -11.23 -13.19
C PRO A 298 7.44 -12.31 -13.77
N GLU A 299 7.09 -13.36 -12.99
CA GLU A 299 6.19 -14.43 -13.43
C GLU A 299 4.77 -13.91 -13.68
N LEU A 300 4.28 -13.00 -12.85
CA LEU A 300 2.98 -12.36 -13.02
C LEU A 300 2.96 -11.26 -14.09
N GLY A 301 4.13 -10.82 -14.57
CA GLY A 301 4.25 -9.72 -15.52
C GLY A 301 3.84 -8.37 -14.94
N ILE A 302 3.99 -8.17 -13.63
CA ILE A 302 3.66 -6.92 -12.92
C ILE A 302 4.92 -6.19 -12.48
N ALA A 303 4.80 -4.87 -12.29
CA ALA A 303 5.91 -4.02 -11.87
C ALA A 303 5.66 -3.39 -10.49
N VAL A 304 6.76 -3.18 -9.77
CA VAL A 304 6.80 -2.41 -8.51
C VAL A 304 7.54 -1.09 -8.79
N PRO A 305 6.87 -0.08 -9.37
CA PRO A 305 7.50 1.18 -9.75
C PRO A 305 7.86 2.06 -8.56
N VAL A 306 7.23 1.87 -7.43
CA VAL A 306 7.39 2.69 -6.23
C VAL A 306 7.34 1.82 -4.98
N GLY A 307 8.10 2.22 -3.97
CA GLY A 307 8.11 1.57 -2.69
C GLY A 307 8.78 2.42 -1.63
N LYS A 308 8.70 1.95 -0.40
CA LYS A 308 9.30 2.58 0.78
C LYS A 308 9.83 1.51 1.70
N ASP A 309 10.84 1.84 2.49
CA ASP A 309 11.36 1.00 3.54
C ASP A 309 11.33 1.68 4.91
N SER A 310 11.16 0.89 5.96
CA SER A 310 11.25 1.28 7.36
C SER A 310 12.07 0.23 8.10
N MET A 311 13.35 0.56 8.36
CA MET A 311 14.32 -0.43 8.84
C MET A 311 14.52 -0.44 10.35
N SER A 312 13.72 0.30 11.12
CA SER A 312 13.84 0.42 12.58
C SER A 312 12.65 -0.18 13.35
N MET A 313 12.15 -1.34 12.90
CA MET A 313 10.95 -1.97 13.46
C MET A 313 11.23 -2.72 14.78
N LYS A 314 11.90 -2.02 15.69
CA LYS A 314 12.24 -2.50 17.02
C LYS A 314 11.95 -1.41 18.06
N THR A 315 11.16 -1.73 19.07
CA THR A 315 10.95 -0.86 20.24
C THR A 315 11.69 -1.43 21.43
N VAL A 316 12.43 -0.57 22.12
CA VAL A 316 13.17 -0.92 23.36
C VAL A 316 12.77 0.01 24.46
N TRP A 317 12.51 -0.53 25.66
CA TRP A 317 12.22 0.29 26.85
C TRP A 317 12.78 -0.35 28.12
N GLN A 318 12.81 0.44 29.18
CA GLN A 318 13.17 -0.05 30.52
C GLN A 318 11.90 -0.27 31.34
N ASP A 319 11.82 -1.44 31.99
CA ASP A 319 10.79 -1.78 32.97
C ASP A 319 11.50 -2.05 34.31
N GLY A 320 11.61 -1.01 35.15
CA GLY A 320 12.50 -1.04 36.29
C GLY A 320 13.96 -1.20 35.88
N ASN A 321 14.60 -2.31 36.30
CA ASN A 321 15.99 -2.63 35.96
C ASN A 321 16.12 -3.58 34.74
N GLU A 322 15.00 -3.99 34.14
CA GLU A 322 14.98 -4.91 33.03
C GLU A 322 14.83 -4.14 31.70
N SER A 323 15.71 -4.45 30.72
CA SER A 323 15.57 -3.93 29.37
C SER A 323 14.65 -4.86 28.59
N LYS A 324 13.55 -4.32 28.10
CA LYS A 324 12.57 -5.05 27.26
C LYS A 324 12.63 -4.57 25.82
N ALA A 325 12.29 -5.47 24.91
CA ALA A 325 12.21 -5.16 23.49
C ALA A 325 11.07 -5.92 22.83
N VAL A 326 10.43 -5.27 21.85
CA VAL A 326 9.55 -5.89 20.87
C VAL A 326 10.15 -5.71 19.48
N ILE A 327 10.27 -6.79 18.76
CA ILE A 327 10.80 -6.84 17.39
C ILE A 327 9.66 -7.29 16.48
N SER A 328 9.33 -6.48 15.48
CA SER A 328 8.39 -6.89 14.44
C SER A 328 9.09 -7.84 13.47
N PRO A 329 8.45 -8.93 13.04
CA PRO A 329 8.94 -9.71 11.92
C PRO A 329 8.94 -8.86 10.65
N ILE A 330 9.72 -9.26 9.62
CA ILE A 330 9.63 -8.63 8.31
C ILE A 330 8.16 -8.52 7.88
N SER A 331 7.77 -7.35 7.47
CA SER A 331 6.41 -7.06 7.03
C SER A 331 6.45 -6.42 5.65
N LEU A 332 5.64 -6.91 4.73
CA LEU A 332 5.43 -6.33 3.42
C LEU A 332 3.98 -5.89 3.30
N ASN A 333 3.76 -4.59 3.18
CA ASN A 333 2.45 -4.04 2.80
C ASN A 333 2.46 -3.72 1.32
N ILE A 334 1.56 -4.35 0.60
CA ILE A 334 1.32 -4.13 -0.82
C ILE A 334 0.11 -3.23 -1.00
N THR A 335 0.21 -2.25 -1.87
CA THR A 335 -0.94 -1.55 -2.43
C THR A 335 -0.91 -1.72 -3.93
N THR A 336 -2.03 -2.18 -4.50
CA THR A 336 -2.20 -2.33 -5.95
C THR A 336 -3.03 -1.19 -6.49
N PHE A 337 -2.73 -0.80 -7.73
CA PHE A 337 -3.46 0.23 -8.49
C PHE A 337 -3.68 -0.29 -9.90
N ALA A 338 -4.88 -0.09 -10.43
CA ALA A 338 -5.17 -0.44 -11.81
C ALA A 338 -6.26 0.45 -12.42
N PRO A 339 -6.16 0.78 -13.72
CA PRO A 339 -7.26 1.42 -14.43
C PRO A 339 -8.44 0.45 -14.55
N VAL A 340 -9.64 0.98 -14.37
CA VAL A 340 -10.91 0.25 -14.50
C VAL A 340 -11.67 0.75 -15.73
N GLN A 341 -12.07 -0.19 -16.59
CA GLN A 341 -12.78 0.14 -17.83
C GLN A 341 -14.22 0.59 -17.60
N ASP A 342 -14.87 -0.01 -16.61
CA ASP A 342 -16.23 0.32 -16.22
C ASP A 342 -16.44 0.08 -14.71
N VAL A 343 -16.48 1.18 -13.95
CA VAL A 343 -16.63 1.14 -12.48
C VAL A 343 -17.92 0.47 -12.02
N ARG A 344 -18.95 0.38 -12.88
CA ARG A 344 -20.23 -0.27 -12.59
C ARG A 344 -20.10 -1.79 -12.51
N LYS A 345 -19.06 -2.37 -13.11
CA LYS A 345 -18.77 -3.82 -13.10
C LYS A 345 -17.98 -4.28 -11.88
N THR A 346 -17.75 -3.39 -10.91
CA THR A 346 -17.16 -3.79 -9.64
C THR A 346 -18.17 -4.52 -8.79
N VAL A 347 -17.82 -5.71 -8.33
CA VAL A 347 -18.62 -6.56 -7.43
C VAL A 347 -18.15 -6.39 -5.98
N THR A 348 -18.98 -6.76 -5.04
CA THR A 348 -18.72 -6.60 -3.61
C THR A 348 -19.05 -7.89 -2.85
N PRO A 349 -18.64 -8.04 -1.59
CA PRO A 349 -18.98 -9.19 -0.74
C PRO A 349 -20.46 -9.37 -0.45
N GLN A 350 -21.33 -8.43 -0.77
CA GLN A 350 -22.75 -8.52 -0.46
C GLN A 350 -23.44 -9.71 -1.16
N LEU A 351 -23.82 -10.73 -0.39
CA LEU A 351 -24.66 -11.83 -0.91
C LEU A 351 -26.01 -11.29 -1.38
N ARG A 352 -26.39 -11.69 -2.60
CA ARG A 352 -27.62 -11.27 -3.27
C ARG A 352 -28.70 -12.34 -3.06
N THR A 353 -29.69 -12.01 -2.28
CA THR A 353 -30.84 -12.90 -1.98
C THR A 353 -32.05 -12.62 -2.88
N ASP A 354 -31.94 -11.64 -3.76
CA ASP A 354 -32.99 -11.18 -4.66
C ASP A 354 -32.88 -11.75 -6.10
N LEU A 355 -31.86 -12.57 -6.38
CA LEU A 355 -31.60 -13.10 -7.72
C LEU A 355 -32.20 -14.50 -7.98
N GLY A 356 -32.97 -15.04 -7.05
CA GLY A 356 -33.47 -16.42 -7.12
C GLY A 356 -32.39 -17.44 -6.72
N ASP A 357 -32.36 -18.58 -7.42
CA ASP A 357 -31.39 -19.64 -7.12
C ASP A 357 -29.99 -19.23 -7.54
N THR A 358 -29.06 -19.34 -6.60
CA THR A 358 -27.64 -19.00 -6.77
C THR A 358 -26.77 -20.08 -6.16
N GLU A 359 -25.54 -20.19 -6.66
CA GLU A 359 -24.51 -21.06 -6.12
C GLU A 359 -23.36 -20.25 -5.53
N LEU A 360 -22.76 -20.77 -4.46
CA LEU A 360 -21.56 -20.20 -3.85
C LEU A 360 -20.35 -21.07 -4.19
N LEU A 361 -19.48 -20.55 -5.01
CA LEU A 361 -18.25 -21.21 -5.45
C LEU A 361 -17.09 -20.78 -4.54
N VAL A 362 -16.28 -21.73 -4.11
CA VAL A 362 -15.01 -21.48 -3.42
C VAL A 362 -13.87 -21.92 -4.35
N ILE A 363 -12.97 -21.00 -4.65
CA ILE A 363 -11.75 -21.27 -5.41
C ILE A 363 -10.59 -21.24 -4.43
N ASP A 364 -9.93 -22.38 -4.24
CA ASP A 364 -8.85 -22.59 -3.29
C ASP A 364 -7.51 -22.84 -4.02
N LEU A 365 -6.57 -21.89 -3.97
CA LEU A 365 -5.25 -22.06 -4.56
C LEU A 365 -4.31 -22.87 -3.67
N GLY A 366 -4.66 -23.09 -2.39
CA GLY A 366 -3.97 -23.99 -1.49
C GLY A 366 -4.23 -25.47 -1.79
N LYS A 367 -5.18 -25.78 -2.69
CA LYS A 367 -5.48 -27.15 -3.17
C LYS A 367 -5.73 -28.13 -2.03
N GLY A 368 -6.44 -27.68 -0.97
CA GLY A 368 -6.81 -28.48 0.17
C GLY A 368 -5.67 -28.74 1.17
N GLN A 369 -4.56 -28.05 1.10
CA GLN A 369 -3.48 -28.19 2.09
C GLN A 369 -3.89 -27.68 3.48
N ASN A 370 -4.78 -26.68 3.54
CA ASN A 370 -5.38 -26.17 4.77
C ASN A 370 -4.36 -25.83 5.86
N ARG A 371 -3.27 -25.14 5.50
CA ARG A 371 -2.16 -24.77 6.38
C ARG A 371 -2.59 -23.65 7.34
N VAL A 372 -2.47 -23.87 8.63
CA VAL A 372 -2.93 -22.93 9.66
C VAL A 372 -1.81 -22.25 10.45
N GLY A 373 -0.55 -22.52 10.14
CA GLY A 373 0.58 -21.86 10.79
C GLY A 373 0.58 -20.35 10.53
N ALA A 374 0.86 -19.58 11.57
CA ALA A 374 0.85 -18.11 11.59
C ALA A 374 -0.47 -17.45 11.12
N SER A 375 -1.57 -18.20 11.08
CA SER A 375 -2.91 -17.69 10.81
C SER A 375 -3.48 -16.93 12.00
N CYS A 376 -4.56 -16.17 11.79
CA CYS A 376 -5.33 -15.56 12.85
C CYS A 376 -5.87 -16.61 13.85
N LEU A 377 -6.20 -17.83 13.36
CA LEU A 377 -6.57 -18.94 14.22
C LEU A 377 -5.43 -19.27 15.22
N ALA A 378 -4.22 -19.45 14.75
CA ALA A 378 -3.07 -19.71 15.61
C ALA A 378 -2.86 -18.57 16.63
N GLN A 379 -2.96 -17.32 16.17
CA GLN A 379 -2.80 -16.12 17.02
C GLN A 379 -3.79 -16.09 18.19
N VAL A 380 -5.08 -16.36 17.96
CA VAL A 380 -6.09 -16.28 19.02
C VAL A 380 -5.94 -17.39 20.07
N TYR A 381 -5.13 -18.41 19.78
CA TYR A 381 -4.72 -19.45 20.74
C TYR A 381 -3.28 -19.26 21.24
N ASN A 382 -2.65 -18.11 20.97
CA ASN A 382 -1.26 -17.79 21.35
C ASN A 382 -0.25 -18.82 20.82
N GLN A 383 -0.48 -19.33 19.61
CA GLN A 383 0.39 -20.27 18.91
C GLN A 383 0.93 -19.63 17.63
N VAL A 384 2.01 -20.16 17.11
CA VAL A 384 2.53 -19.80 15.79
C VAL A 384 2.25 -20.92 14.78
N GLY A 385 2.48 -22.16 15.15
CA GLY A 385 2.47 -23.30 14.22
C GLY A 385 3.77 -23.39 13.41
N ASP A 386 3.90 -24.45 12.62
CA ASP A 386 5.12 -24.78 11.88
C ASP A 386 4.97 -24.73 10.35
N VAL A 387 3.74 -24.81 9.83
CA VAL A 387 3.46 -24.81 8.39
C VAL A 387 2.45 -23.72 8.05
N SER A 388 2.91 -22.70 7.35
CA SER A 388 2.07 -21.57 6.90
C SER A 388 1.51 -21.81 5.50
N ALA A 389 0.43 -21.12 5.17
CA ALA A 389 -0.02 -20.94 3.79
C ALA A 389 1.09 -20.33 2.92
N ASP A 390 1.01 -20.54 1.61
CA ASP A 390 1.89 -19.96 0.60
C ASP A 390 1.15 -19.84 -0.74
N LEU A 391 1.65 -19.02 -1.64
CA LEU A 391 1.30 -19.05 -3.05
C LEU A 391 2.27 -20.01 -3.77
N ASP A 392 1.88 -21.28 -3.87
CA ASP A 392 2.77 -22.35 -4.36
C ASP A 392 3.00 -22.30 -5.88
N ASP A 393 2.04 -21.75 -6.66
CA ASP A 393 2.15 -21.61 -8.12
C ASP A 393 1.54 -20.27 -8.58
N SER A 394 2.38 -19.42 -9.14
CA SER A 394 1.97 -18.11 -9.70
C SER A 394 0.94 -18.24 -10.84
N LYS A 395 0.94 -19.38 -11.57
CA LYS A 395 0.00 -19.63 -12.68
C LYS A 395 -1.42 -19.79 -12.16
N ASP A 396 -1.60 -20.36 -10.96
CA ASP A 396 -2.94 -20.49 -10.38
C ASP A 396 -3.55 -19.11 -10.11
N LEU A 397 -2.74 -18.16 -9.61
CA LEU A 397 -3.17 -16.78 -9.40
C LEU A 397 -3.47 -16.05 -10.73
N LEU A 398 -2.65 -16.25 -11.77
CA LEU A 398 -2.90 -15.72 -13.11
C LEU A 398 -4.22 -16.26 -13.67
N ASN A 399 -4.46 -17.56 -13.53
CA ASN A 399 -5.68 -18.21 -14.01
C ASN A 399 -6.91 -17.75 -13.24
N LEU A 400 -6.82 -17.62 -11.91
CA LEU A 400 -7.89 -17.10 -11.08
C LEU A 400 -8.26 -15.67 -11.50
N PHE A 401 -7.25 -14.80 -11.64
CA PHE A 401 -7.48 -13.43 -12.09
C PHE A 401 -8.15 -13.39 -13.48
N ALA A 402 -7.62 -14.12 -14.46
CA ALA A 402 -8.18 -14.16 -15.82
C ALA A 402 -9.62 -14.65 -15.83
N ALA A 403 -9.92 -15.76 -15.12
CA ALA A 403 -11.27 -16.30 -15.02
C ALA A 403 -12.22 -15.30 -14.35
N THR A 404 -11.81 -14.65 -13.25
CA THR A 404 -12.61 -13.62 -12.58
C THR A 404 -12.92 -12.46 -13.53
N GLN A 405 -11.92 -11.96 -14.28
CA GLN A 405 -12.13 -10.87 -15.23
C GLN A 405 -13.07 -11.27 -16.39
N GLU A 406 -13.01 -12.52 -16.87
CA GLU A 406 -13.93 -13.04 -17.87
C GLU A 406 -15.36 -13.15 -17.32
N MET A 407 -15.52 -13.67 -16.11
CA MET A 407 -16.82 -13.75 -15.43
C MET A 407 -17.43 -12.35 -15.20
N LEU A 408 -16.63 -11.36 -14.78
CA LEU A 408 -17.07 -9.96 -14.65
C LEU A 408 -17.49 -9.36 -15.98
N ALA A 409 -16.75 -9.62 -17.05
CA ALA A 409 -17.09 -9.15 -18.41
C ALA A 409 -18.46 -9.64 -18.84
N ASN A 410 -18.80 -10.90 -18.50
CA ASN A 410 -20.04 -11.57 -18.85
C ASN A 410 -21.17 -11.41 -17.81
N ASN A 411 -20.96 -10.60 -16.74
CA ASN A 411 -21.90 -10.35 -15.65
C ASN A 411 -22.36 -11.64 -14.93
N LEU A 412 -21.48 -12.62 -14.76
CA LEU A 412 -21.78 -13.90 -14.13
C LEU A 412 -21.63 -13.84 -12.60
N ILE A 413 -20.91 -12.86 -12.06
CA ILE A 413 -20.63 -12.73 -10.63
C ILE A 413 -21.71 -11.85 -9.98
N ALA A 414 -22.39 -12.37 -8.97
CA ALA A 414 -23.37 -11.65 -8.17
C ALA A 414 -22.74 -11.05 -6.90
N ALA A 415 -21.82 -11.78 -6.25
CA ALA A 415 -21.00 -11.31 -5.14
C ALA A 415 -19.61 -11.96 -5.18
N TYR A 416 -18.64 -11.29 -4.58
CA TYR A 416 -17.24 -11.72 -4.57
C TYR A 416 -16.57 -11.27 -3.29
N HIS A 417 -15.74 -12.14 -2.69
CA HIS A 417 -14.88 -11.79 -1.56
C HIS A 417 -13.59 -12.60 -1.58
N ASP A 418 -12.48 -11.98 -1.18
CA ASP A 418 -11.21 -12.67 -1.04
C ASP A 418 -11.22 -13.61 0.19
N ARG A 419 -10.32 -14.58 0.20
CA ARG A 419 -10.03 -15.42 1.35
C ARG A 419 -8.74 -14.93 1.98
N SER A 420 -8.83 -14.30 3.15
CA SER A 420 -7.71 -13.68 3.84
C SER A 420 -7.73 -13.96 5.35
N ASP A 421 -7.58 -12.95 6.17
CA ASP A 421 -7.51 -13.07 7.64
C ASP A 421 -8.72 -13.81 8.21
N GLY A 422 -8.46 -14.89 8.96
CA GLY A 422 -9.47 -15.79 9.50
C GLY A 422 -9.99 -16.86 8.53
N GLY A 423 -9.46 -16.89 7.30
CA GLY A 423 -9.74 -17.91 6.29
C GLY A 423 -11.16 -17.87 5.74
N LEU A 424 -11.60 -18.98 5.15
CA LEU A 424 -12.92 -19.10 4.53
C LEU A 424 -14.07 -18.84 5.49
N LEU A 425 -13.93 -19.17 6.78
CA LEU A 425 -14.94 -18.89 7.79
C LEU A 425 -15.29 -17.40 7.85
N VAL A 426 -14.26 -16.56 7.98
CA VAL A 426 -14.46 -15.10 8.06
C VAL A 426 -14.96 -14.55 6.74
N THR A 427 -14.38 -14.96 5.61
CA THR A 427 -14.87 -14.61 4.27
C THR A 427 -16.37 -14.82 4.13
N LEU A 428 -16.86 -15.98 4.47
CA LEU A 428 -18.29 -16.32 4.36
C LEU A 428 -19.17 -15.56 5.35
N LEU A 429 -18.69 -15.34 6.58
CA LEU A 429 -19.39 -14.54 7.57
C LEU A 429 -19.51 -13.07 7.13
N GLU A 430 -18.46 -12.48 6.60
CA GLU A 430 -18.47 -11.11 6.09
C GLU A 430 -19.41 -10.94 4.90
N MET A 431 -19.45 -11.92 3.98
CA MET A 431 -20.43 -11.94 2.90
C MET A 431 -21.87 -12.03 3.44
N ALA A 432 -22.11 -12.84 4.45
CA ALA A 432 -23.42 -12.98 5.10
C ALA A 432 -23.82 -11.70 5.85
N PHE A 433 -22.89 -11.04 6.54
CA PHE A 433 -23.13 -9.75 7.20
C PHE A 433 -23.51 -8.69 6.18
N ALA A 434 -22.79 -8.59 5.07
CA ALA A 434 -23.07 -7.64 4.00
C ALA A 434 -24.40 -7.93 3.30
N GLY A 435 -24.76 -9.20 3.14
CA GLY A 435 -26.04 -9.65 2.59
C GLY A 435 -27.20 -9.64 3.57
N HIS A 436 -26.92 -9.48 4.88
CA HIS A 436 -27.88 -9.59 5.99
C HIS A 436 -28.69 -10.90 5.92
N CYS A 437 -27.99 -12.00 5.71
CA CYS A 437 -28.56 -13.34 5.58
C CYS A 437 -27.75 -14.35 6.38
N GLY A 438 -28.33 -15.54 6.61
CA GLY A 438 -27.63 -16.69 7.17
C GLY A 438 -27.09 -17.59 6.06
N LEU A 439 -26.17 -18.49 6.44
CA LEU A 439 -25.59 -19.49 5.57
C LEU A 439 -25.75 -20.89 6.17
N ASN A 440 -25.97 -21.86 5.29
CA ASN A 440 -25.91 -23.28 5.64
C ASN A 440 -24.96 -23.94 4.62
N ILE A 441 -23.81 -24.40 5.10
CA ILE A 441 -22.68 -24.78 4.23
C ILE A 441 -22.23 -26.19 4.59
N ASP A 442 -22.04 -27.03 3.59
CA ASP A 442 -21.37 -28.31 3.70
C ASP A 442 -19.89 -28.14 3.36
N VAL A 443 -19.02 -28.39 4.33
CA VAL A 443 -17.56 -28.24 4.20
C VAL A 443 -16.83 -29.57 3.99
N THR A 444 -17.55 -30.69 3.87
CA THR A 444 -16.95 -32.02 3.76
C THR A 444 -16.02 -32.18 2.55
N ALA A 445 -16.27 -31.43 1.49
CA ALA A 445 -15.41 -31.41 0.30
C ALA A 445 -14.10 -30.64 0.46
N LEU A 446 -13.94 -29.86 1.54
CA LEU A 446 -12.77 -29.02 1.77
C LEU A 446 -11.63 -29.70 2.54
N GLY A 447 -11.88 -30.91 3.08
CA GLY A 447 -10.91 -31.70 3.81
C GLY A 447 -11.50 -32.36 5.05
N ASP A 448 -10.73 -33.26 5.66
CA ASP A 448 -11.18 -34.06 6.83
C ASP A 448 -11.23 -33.22 8.12
N GLU A 449 -10.40 -32.20 8.23
CA GLU A 449 -10.29 -31.29 9.38
C GLU A 449 -11.07 -29.99 9.12
N ALA A 450 -12.33 -29.94 9.52
CA ALA A 450 -13.23 -28.82 9.19
C ALA A 450 -12.73 -27.47 9.70
N ILE A 451 -12.13 -27.39 10.90
CA ILE A 451 -11.61 -26.14 11.45
C ILE A 451 -10.39 -25.66 10.65
N ALA A 452 -9.46 -26.56 10.31
CA ALA A 452 -8.33 -26.20 9.46
C ALA A 452 -8.80 -25.73 8.08
N ALA A 453 -9.74 -26.44 7.45
CA ALA A 453 -10.27 -26.09 6.13
C ALA A 453 -10.98 -24.72 6.12
N LEU A 454 -11.69 -24.39 7.19
CA LEU A 454 -12.39 -23.13 7.33
C LEU A 454 -11.49 -21.95 7.72
N CYS A 455 -10.43 -22.20 8.50
CA CYS A 455 -9.62 -21.15 9.09
C CYS A 455 -8.22 -21.02 8.47
N ALA A 456 -7.85 -21.92 7.54
CA ALA A 456 -6.60 -21.76 6.79
C ALA A 456 -6.69 -20.53 5.87
N GLU A 457 -5.64 -19.75 5.89
CA GLU A 457 -5.55 -18.46 5.16
C GLU A 457 -4.81 -18.64 3.83
N GLU A 458 -5.17 -19.71 3.13
CA GLU A 458 -4.71 -19.95 1.76
C GLU A 458 -5.25 -18.90 0.80
N ILE A 459 -4.54 -18.57 -0.26
CA ILE A 459 -5.06 -17.68 -1.30
C ILE A 459 -6.28 -18.33 -1.96
N GLY A 460 -7.33 -17.56 -2.09
CA GLY A 460 -8.57 -18.01 -2.71
C GLY A 460 -9.65 -16.94 -2.68
N VAL A 461 -10.82 -17.30 -3.17
CA VAL A 461 -11.99 -16.41 -3.23
C VAL A 461 -13.29 -17.19 -3.05
N ALA A 462 -14.30 -16.50 -2.54
CA ALA A 462 -15.69 -16.96 -2.55
C ALA A 462 -16.50 -16.12 -3.54
N ILE A 463 -17.22 -16.77 -4.44
CA ILE A 463 -17.95 -16.13 -5.54
C ILE A 463 -19.39 -16.63 -5.56
N GLN A 464 -20.36 -15.72 -5.53
CA GLN A 464 -21.75 -16.04 -5.77
C GLN A 464 -22.06 -15.88 -7.26
N VAL A 465 -22.65 -16.92 -7.86
CA VAL A 465 -23.07 -16.93 -9.26
C VAL A 465 -24.56 -17.28 -9.34
N THR A 466 -25.25 -16.81 -10.38
CA THR A 466 -26.60 -17.27 -10.68
C THR A 466 -26.57 -18.71 -11.18
N ALA A 467 -27.48 -19.55 -10.72
CA ALA A 467 -27.65 -20.90 -11.28
C ALA A 467 -28.00 -20.80 -12.79
N ALA A 468 -27.39 -21.68 -13.60
CA ALA A 468 -27.56 -21.64 -15.06
C ALA A 468 -28.95 -22.16 -15.49
#